data_2ff5545cd0957c450bba9b397647bb3e
#
_entry.id   2ff5545cd0957c450bba9b397647bb3e
#
_cell.length_a   1.000
_cell.length_b   1.000
_cell.length_c   1.000
_cell.angle_alpha   90.00
_cell.angle_beta   90.00
_cell.angle_gamma   90.00
#
_symmetry.space_group_name_H-M   'P 1'
#
loop_
_entity.id
_entity.type
_entity.pdbx_description
1 polymer ?
#
loop_
_entity_poly.entity_id
_entity_poly.type
_entity_poly.pdbx_seq_one_letter_code
_entity_poly.pdbx_strand_id
1 'polypeptide(L)'
;MVVVCPDCKKEHHIDERMIPPNVKVARCRSCGARFSLSPSGQMPEQGISEDAEKEKRPRTIAVALSKGGVGKTTTSVNLAAGLAHAGFTVLLVDTDTQGQDAYMLGAKPNAGLTELVTGELPAEETIIQVRDRLWLLAGGKSLAGVKRIISRKDFGGEMTLSESLFPVEKKYDYVIVDTSPGWDPLTVNVLFYVTEILTPVSLEVMTLHGLLEFLKSVASIQKYNTELALRYIVPTFLDLRIKQSGNLLEKLKKLYANLLCNPIRYNVRLSEAPAFGQTIYEFAPGSHGAGDYRELVKKVAGNDHLFEND
;
A
#
# COMPACT_ATOMS: atom_id res chain seq x y z
N MET A 1 2.94 38.49 19.07
CA MET A 1 3.80 38.46 17.87
C MET A 1 2.98 38.51 16.59
N VAL A 2 3.54 39.01 15.50
CA VAL A 2 2.94 38.90 14.16
C VAL A 2 3.66 37.80 13.40
N VAL A 3 2.91 36.86 12.80
CA VAL A 3 3.47 35.73 12.04
C VAL A 3 2.93 35.83 10.62
N VAL A 4 3.82 35.85 9.64
CA VAL A 4 3.49 35.91 8.22
C VAL A 4 3.53 34.52 7.62
N CYS A 5 2.46 34.10 6.95
CA CYS A 5 2.45 32.81 6.27
C CYS A 5 3.44 32.84 5.09
N PRO A 6 4.39 31.89 4.99
CA PRO A 6 5.35 31.84 3.88
C PRO A 6 4.70 31.64 2.51
N ASP A 7 3.57 30.92 2.46
CA ASP A 7 2.91 30.57 1.20
C ASP A 7 1.96 31.68 0.69
N CYS A 8 0.99 32.09 1.51
CA CYS A 8 0.00 33.10 1.07
C CYS A 8 0.30 34.51 1.51
N LYS A 9 1.43 34.76 2.20
CA LYS A 9 1.91 36.07 2.69
C LYS A 9 0.96 36.80 3.65
N LYS A 10 -0.07 36.12 4.15
CA LYS A 10 -1.03 36.73 5.07
C LYS A 10 -0.46 36.82 6.47
N GLU A 11 -0.67 37.97 7.11
CA GLU A 11 -0.25 38.26 8.49
C GLU A 11 -1.27 37.69 9.48
N HIS A 12 -0.78 37.08 10.55
CA HIS A 12 -1.57 36.58 11.66
C HIS A 12 -1.05 37.17 12.97
N HIS A 13 -1.91 37.90 13.70
CA HIS A 13 -1.61 38.39 15.04
C HIS A 13 -1.89 37.29 16.06
N ILE A 14 -0.87 36.85 16.80
CA ILE A 14 -0.95 35.78 17.79
C ILE A 14 -0.48 36.30 19.15
N ASP A 15 -1.26 36.07 20.21
CA ASP A 15 -0.82 36.33 21.57
C ASP A 15 0.16 35.21 22.00
N GLU A 16 1.41 35.58 22.23
CA GLU A 16 2.48 34.63 22.59
C GLU A 16 2.16 33.81 23.86
N ARG A 17 1.38 34.42 24.79
CA ARG A 17 0.97 33.73 26.04
C ARG A 17 0.00 32.58 25.81
N MET A 18 -0.64 32.55 24.65
CA MET A 18 -1.55 31.46 24.25
C MET A 18 -0.87 30.32 23.51
N ILE A 19 0.44 30.40 23.24
CA ILE A 19 1.19 29.35 22.54
C ILE A 19 1.80 28.43 23.59
N PRO A 20 1.44 27.14 23.62
CA PRO A 20 2.07 26.16 24.51
C PRO A 20 3.59 26.08 24.24
N PRO A 21 4.44 25.91 25.26
CA PRO A 21 5.90 26.01 25.15
C PRO A 21 6.55 24.99 24.19
N ASN A 22 5.84 23.94 23.83
CA ASN A 22 6.33 22.87 22.95
C ASN A 22 5.83 22.96 21.50
N VAL A 23 5.05 24.00 21.15
CA VAL A 23 4.52 24.16 19.79
C VAL A 23 5.58 24.81 18.91
N LYS A 24 6.13 24.04 17.97
CA LYS A 24 7.14 24.48 16.99
C LYS A 24 6.57 24.75 15.59
N VAL A 25 5.32 24.35 15.33
CA VAL A 25 4.70 24.41 14.00
C VAL A 25 3.32 25.06 14.11
N ALA A 26 3.01 25.99 13.20
CA ALA A 26 1.68 26.58 13.03
C ALA A 26 1.04 26.19 11.70
N ARG A 27 -0.28 26.31 11.63
CA ARG A 27 -1.05 26.14 10.40
C ARG A 27 -1.73 27.45 10.02
N CYS A 28 -1.52 27.91 8.79
CA CYS A 28 -2.17 29.12 8.28
C CYS A 28 -3.68 28.92 8.20
N ARG A 29 -4.45 29.82 8.82
CA ARG A 29 -5.93 29.78 8.76
C ARG A 29 -6.50 30.14 7.39
N SER A 30 -5.69 30.77 6.52
CA SER A 30 -6.15 31.25 5.21
C SER A 30 -5.89 30.25 4.09
N CYS A 31 -4.71 29.58 4.06
CA CYS A 31 -4.34 28.66 2.98
C CYS A 31 -4.07 27.23 3.47
N GLY A 32 -4.09 26.98 4.79
CA GLY A 32 -3.88 25.65 5.35
C GLY A 32 -2.42 25.24 5.48
N ALA A 33 -1.47 26.01 4.96
CA ALA A 33 -0.04 25.69 4.98
C ALA A 33 0.51 25.56 6.41
N ARG A 34 1.43 24.61 6.62
CA ARG A 34 2.15 24.44 7.90
C ARG A 34 3.52 25.09 7.80
N PHE A 35 3.92 25.81 8.82
CA PHE A 35 5.22 26.47 8.89
C PHE A 35 5.73 26.55 10.33
N SER A 36 7.07 26.66 10.50
CA SER A 36 7.71 26.70 11.81
C SER A 36 7.49 28.06 12.50
N LEU A 37 7.23 28.01 13.82
CA LEU A 37 7.21 29.17 14.69
C LEU A 37 8.60 29.35 15.32
N SER A 38 9.37 30.35 14.90
CA SER A 38 10.62 30.73 15.57
C SER A 38 10.36 31.93 16.51
N PRO A 39 10.89 31.89 17.75
CA PRO A 39 10.67 32.95 18.74
C PRO A 39 11.34 34.31 18.41
N SER A 40 12.21 34.37 17.43
CA SER A 40 12.88 35.60 16.98
C SER A 40 12.54 35.85 15.52
N GLY A 41 11.86 36.95 15.25
CA GLY A 41 11.45 37.41 13.91
C GLY A 41 12.60 37.75 12.95
N GLN A 42 13.69 37.00 12.96
CA GLN A 42 14.76 37.06 11.98
C GLN A 42 14.67 35.84 11.07
N MET A 43 14.32 36.09 9.81
CA MET A 43 14.52 35.11 8.75
C MET A 43 16.02 34.77 8.68
N PRO A 44 16.45 33.52 8.75
CA PRO A 44 17.79 33.19 8.27
C PRO A 44 17.76 33.32 6.74
N GLU A 45 18.44 34.33 6.20
CA GLU A 45 18.94 34.34 4.84
C GLU A 45 20.04 33.25 4.77
N GLN A 46 19.65 32.04 4.70
CA GLN A 46 20.53 30.96 4.24
C GLN A 46 19.88 30.35 3.04
N GLY A 47 20.58 30.46 1.92
CA GLY A 47 20.18 29.88 0.65
C GLY A 47 19.64 28.47 0.87
N ILE A 48 18.40 28.28 0.48
CA ILE A 48 17.84 26.96 0.27
C ILE A 48 18.71 26.38 -0.85
N SER A 49 19.71 25.58 -0.47
CA SER A 49 20.29 24.66 -1.41
C SER A 49 19.11 23.84 -1.93
N GLU A 50 18.87 23.87 -3.23
CA GLU A 50 17.85 23.07 -3.94
C GLU A 50 18.09 21.55 -3.79
N ASP A 51 19.09 21.16 -3.04
CA ASP A 51 19.45 19.81 -2.63
C ASP A 51 18.96 19.41 -1.22
N ALA A 52 17.87 19.98 -0.72
CA ALA A 52 17.08 19.24 0.25
C ALA A 52 16.52 18.04 -0.53
N GLU A 53 17.22 16.90 -0.48
CA GLU A 53 16.69 15.61 -0.88
C GLU A 53 15.25 15.56 -0.38
N LYS A 54 14.29 15.65 -1.30
CA LYS A 54 12.89 15.35 -0.99
C LYS A 54 12.96 13.97 -0.38
N GLU A 55 12.79 13.88 0.95
CA GLU A 55 12.76 12.59 1.63
C GLU A 55 11.88 11.66 0.80
N LYS A 56 12.51 10.72 0.12
CA LYS A 56 11.85 9.83 -0.84
C LYS A 56 10.91 8.94 -0.04
N ARG A 57 9.63 9.28 -0.02
CA ARG A 57 8.63 8.42 0.58
C ARG A 57 8.45 7.20 -0.32
N PRO A 58 8.31 6.00 0.25
CA PRO A 58 7.98 4.82 -0.54
C PRO A 58 6.66 5.00 -1.26
N ARG A 59 6.48 4.30 -2.36
CA ARG A 59 5.15 4.11 -2.92
C ARG A 59 4.42 3.07 -2.09
N THR A 60 3.28 3.47 -1.52
CA THR A 60 2.45 2.61 -0.67
C THR A 60 1.23 2.14 -1.45
N ILE A 61 1.11 0.84 -1.69
CA ILE A 61 0.10 0.25 -2.57
C ILE A 61 -0.68 -0.82 -1.81
N ALA A 62 -1.98 -0.64 -1.64
CA ALA A 62 -2.87 -1.69 -1.14
C ALA A 62 -3.34 -2.59 -2.28
N VAL A 63 -3.20 -3.89 -2.11
CA VAL A 63 -3.85 -4.87 -2.98
C VAL A 63 -5.19 -5.23 -2.35
N ALA A 64 -6.27 -4.59 -2.83
CA ALA A 64 -7.54 -4.58 -2.12
C ALA A 64 -8.76 -4.81 -3.03
N LEU A 65 -9.67 -5.62 -2.55
CA LEU A 65 -11.05 -5.78 -3.00
C LEU A 65 -11.84 -6.49 -1.90
N SER A 66 -13.09 -6.09 -1.66
CA SER A 66 -13.92 -6.69 -0.63
C SER A 66 -14.30 -8.16 -0.91
N LYS A 67 -14.17 -8.63 -2.15
CA LYS A 67 -14.44 -10.02 -2.53
C LYS A 67 -13.25 -10.94 -2.24
N GLY A 68 -13.53 -12.14 -1.69
CA GLY A 68 -12.55 -13.21 -1.54
C GLY A 68 -12.28 -13.97 -2.84
N GLY A 69 -11.14 -14.66 -2.93
CA GLY A 69 -10.81 -15.55 -4.05
C GLY A 69 -10.47 -14.87 -5.38
N VAL A 70 -10.20 -13.55 -5.38
CA VAL A 70 -9.86 -12.79 -6.60
C VAL A 70 -8.35 -12.74 -6.88
N GLY A 71 -7.53 -13.39 -6.07
CA GLY A 71 -6.07 -13.43 -6.23
C GLY A 71 -5.33 -12.28 -5.56
N LYS A 72 -5.88 -11.66 -4.49
CA LYS A 72 -5.19 -10.57 -3.74
C LYS A 72 -3.81 -11.02 -3.26
N THR A 73 -3.74 -11.99 -2.38
CA THR A 73 -2.49 -12.50 -1.80
C THR A 73 -1.51 -12.97 -2.86
N THR A 74 -1.99 -13.71 -3.88
CA THR A 74 -1.15 -14.14 -5.01
C THR A 74 -0.55 -12.93 -5.74
N THR A 75 -1.34 -11.88 -5.92
CA THR A 75 -0.89 -10.65 -6.58
C THR A 75 0.07 -9.87 -5.68
N SER A 76 -0.22 -9.73 -4.38
CA SER A 76 0.63 -9.03 -3.41
C SER A 76 2.03 -9.67 -3.35
N VAL A 77 2.09 -10.98 -3.17
CA VAL A 77 3.36 -11.74 -3.06
C VAL A 77 4.15 -11.65 -4.37
N ASN A 78 3.53 -11.92 -5.54
CA ASN A 78 4.27 -11.95 -6.80
C ASN A 78 4.61 -10.54 -7.31
N LEU A 79 3.80 -9.51 -7.02
CA LEU A 79 4.15 -8.13 -7.30
C LEU A 79 5.35 -7.69 -6.44
N ALA A 80 5.30 -7.93 -5.12
CA ALA A 80 6.39 -7.58 -4.21
C ALA A 80 7.70 -8.30 -4.58
N ALA A 81 7.63 -9.60 -4.86
CA ALA A 81 8.79 -10.38 -5.30
C ALA A 81 9.33 -9.92 -6.65
N GLY A 82 8.46 -9.58 -7.61
CA GLY A 82 8.88 -9.08 -8.91
C GLY A 82 9.52 -7.69 -8.84
N LEU A 83 9.01 -6.79 -7.99
CA LEU A 83 9.64 -5.49 -7.73
C LEU A 83 11.03 -5.68 -7.07
N ALA A 84 11.15 -6.60 -6.12
CA ALA A 84 12.44 -6.92 -5.49
C ALA A 84 13.43 -7.50 -6.52
N HIS A 85 12.98 -8.40 -7.39
CA HIS A 85 13.78 -8.96 -8.48
C HIS A 85 14.22 -7.89 -9.50
N ALA A 86 13.39 -6.87 -9.71
CA ALA A 86 13.72 -5.69 -10.52
C ALA A 86 14.68 -4.69 -9.81
N GLY A 87 15.16 -5.00 -8.60
CA GLY A 87 16.18 -4.24 -7.86
C GLY A 87 15.64 -3.22 -6.86
N PHE A 88 14.32 -3.12 -6.64
CA PHE A 88 13.75 -2.25 -5.63
C PHE A 88 13.77 -2.88 -4.24
N THR A 89 13.86 -2.07 -3.20
CA THR A 89 13.66 -2.50 -1.81
C THR A 89 12.17 -2.51 -1.47
N VAL A 90 11.63 -3.67 -1.06
CA VAL A 90 10.19 -3.87 -0.92
C VAL A 90 9.83 -4.41 0.46
N LEU A 91 8.87 -3.78 1.13
CA LEU A 91 8.18 -4.33 2.29
C LEU A 91 6.81 -4.86 1.87
N LEU A 92 6.58 -6.14 2.10
CA LEU A 92 5.26 -6.76 2.01
C LEU A 92 4.64 -6.80 3.40
N VAL A 93 3.44 -6.25 3.55
CA VAL A 93 2.70 -6.20 4.81
C VAL A 93 1.43 -7.03 4.66
N ASP A 94 1.32 -8.09 5.44
CA ASP A 94 0.13 -8.94 5.47
C ASP A 94 -0.85 -8.44 6.54
N THR A 95 -2.02 -8.01 6.13
CA THR A 95 -3.09 -7.55 7.03
C THR A 95 -4.26 -8.54 7.11
N ASP A 96 -4.10 -9.75 6.55
CA ASP A 96 -5.09 -10.81 6.67
C ASP A 96 -4.87 -11.68 7.91
N THR A 97 -5.94 -11.96 8.62
CA THR A 97 -5.95 -12.90 9.75
C THR A 97 -5.61 -14.34 9.35
N GLN A 98 -5.61 -14.65 8.06
CA GLN A 98 -5.19 -15.96 7.55
C GLN A 98 -3.66 -16.10 7.44
N GLY A 99 -2.91 -15.00 7.35
CA GLY A 99 -1.44 -15.01 7.33
C GLY A 99 -0.84 -15.77 6.14
N GLN A 100 -1.44 -15.62 4.96
CA GLN A 100 -1.09 -16.46 3.80
C GLN A 100 0.24 -16.03 3.15
N ASP A 101 0.68 -14.78 3.29
CA ASP A 101 1.93 -14.29 2.68
C ASP A 101 3.15 -15.06 3.18
N ALA A 102 3.21 -15.29 4.51
CA ALA A 102 4.29 -16.08 5.10
C ALA A 102 4.31 -17.53 4.56
N TYR A 103 3.15 -18.15 4.43
CA TYR A 103 3.04 -19.50 3.86
C TYR A 103 3.50 -19.53 2.40
N MET A 104 3.04 -18.60 1.57
CA MET A 104 3.40 -18.51 0.15
C MET A 104 4.89 -18.29 -0.07
N LEU A 105 5.56 -17.62 0.87
CA LEU A 105 7.01 -17.36 0.82
C LEU A 105 7.86 -18.42 1.55
N GLY A 106 7.23 -19.44 2.14
CA GLY A 106 7.93 -20.45 2.94
C GLY A 106 8.56 -19.91 4.20
N ALA A 107 8.10 -18.76 4.68
CA ALA A 107 8.62 -18.08 5.86
C ALA A 107 7.90 -18.55 7.13
N LYS A 108 8.62 -18.51 8.26
CA LYS A 108 8.08 -18.85 9.59
C LYS A 108 8.42 -17.72 10.57
N PRO A 109 7.75 -16.57 10.48
CA PRO A 109 7.99 -15.46 11.38
C PRO A 109 7.55 -15.80 12.81
N ASN A 110 8.32 -15.39 13.80
CA ASN A 110 7.98 -15.52 15.22
C ASN A 110 7.10 -14.36 15.72
N ALA A 111 7.16 -13.23 15.02
CA ALA A 111 6.43 -12.00 15.31
C ALA A 111 6.01 -11.33 14.00
N GLY A 112 5.11 -10.34 14.06
CA GLY A 112 4.65 -9.65 12.87
C GLY A 112 3.92 -8.34 13.19
N LEU A 113 2.91 -8.04 12.40
CA LEU A 113 2.17 -6.78 12.45
C LEU A 113 1.48 -6.57 13.82
N THR A 114 1.04 -7.63 14.48
CA THR A 114 0.41 -7.52 15.80
C THR A 114 1.37 -6.93 16.81
N GLU A 115 2.57 -7.50 16.95
CA GLU A 115 3.58 -7.12 17.94
C GLU A 115 4.12 -5.71 17.64
N LEU A 116 4.23 -5.34 16.35
CA LEU A 116 4.59 -3.98 15.95
C LEU A 116 3.52 -2.96 16.36
N VAL A 117 2.24 -3.25 16.08
CA VAL A 117 1.13 -2.33 16.38
C VAL A 117 0.88 -2.20 17.88
N THR A 118 1.06 -3.28 18.65
CA THR A 118 0.92 -3.25 20.11
C THR A 118 2.13 -2.64 20.82
N GLY A 119 3.26 -2.48 20.12
CA GLY A 119 4.51 -2.02 20.69
C GLY A 119 5.20 -3.06 21.56
N GLU A 120 4.80 -4.33 21.47
CA GLU A 120 5.43 -5.44 22.20
C GLU A 120 6.85 -5.71 21.71
N LEU A 121 7.10 -5.55 20.40
CA LEU A 121 8.40 -5.73 19.78
C LEU A 121 8.70 -4.58 18.80
N PRO A 122 9.98 -4.19 18.67
CA PRO A 122 10.39 -3.18 17.68
C PRO A 122 10.36 -3.74 16.26
N ALA A 123 10.41 -2.86 15.28
CA ALA A 123 10.33 -3.22 13.86
C ALA A 123 11.43 -4.21 13.42
N GLU A 124 12.62 -4.11 13.98
CA GLU A 124 13.77 -4.96 13.69
C GLU A 124 13.54 -6.44 14.07
N GLU A 125 12.62 -6.70 15.00
CA GLU A 125 12.25 -8.05 15.44
C GLU A 125 10.96 -8.57 14.78
N THR A 126 10.13 -7.66 14.22
CA THR A 126 8.85 -8.00 13.59
C THR A 126 8.92 -8.10 12.07
N ILE A 127 9.88 -7.40 11.45
CA ILE A 127 10.07 -7.40 9.99
C ILE A 127 11.24 -8.32 9.65
N ILE A 128 10.97 -9.36 8.86
CA ILE A 128 11.97 -10.33 8.46
C ILE A 128 12.30 -10.22 6.97
N GLN A 129 13.57 -10.38 6.62
CA GLN A 129 13.97 -10.52 5.23
C GLN A 129 13.65 -11.94 4.73
N VAL A 130 12.85 -12.05 3.67
CA VAL A 130 12.41 -13.34 3.12
C VAL A 130 13.07 -13.69 1.79
N ARG A 131 13.54 -12.68 1.04
CA ARG A 131 14.34 -12.81 -0.19
C ARG A 131 15.31 -11.62 -0.27
N ASP A 132 16.22 -11.64 -1.23
CA ASP A 132 16.97 -10.44 -1.54
C ASP A 132 16.02 -9.28 -1.85
N ARG A 133 16.26 -8.11 -1.25
CA ARG A 133 15.45 -6.89 -1.36
C ARG A 133 13.95 -7.03 -1.03
N LEU A 134 13.51 -8.14 -0.44
CA LEU A 134 12.13 -8.38 -0.03
C LEU A 134 12.04 -8.68 1.46
N TRP A 135 11.29 -7.87 2.17
CA TRP A 135 10.96 -8.02 3.59
C TRP A 135 9.48 -8.30 3.77
N LEU A 136 9.16 -9.02 4.82
CA LEU A 136 7.80 -9.38 5.21
C LEU A 136 7.52 -8.90 6.64
N LEU A 137 6.41 -8.17 6.80
CA LEU A 137 5.73 -7.94 8.07
C LEU A 137 4.48 -8.83 8.08
N ALA A 138 4.57 -9.95 8.77
CA ALA A 138 3.57 -11.01 8.65
C ALA A 138 2.29 -10.69 9.40
N GLY A 139 1.17 -11.12 8.81
CA GLY A 139 -0.15 -11.13 9.42
C GLY A 139 -0.44 -12.41 10.19
N GLY A 140 -1.71 -12.70 10.39
CA GLY A 140 -2.15 -13.94 11.02
C GLY A 140 -3.25 -13.76 12.06
N LYS A 141 -3.57 -14.85 12.78
CA LYS A 141 -4.72 -14.91 13.71
C LYS A 141 -4.70 -13.85 14.80
N SER A 142 -3.53 -13.44 15.28
CA SER A 142 -3.34 -12.40 16.30
C SER A 142 -3.90 -11.03 15.88
N LEU A 143 -3.99 -10.74 14.57
CA LEU A 143 -4.59 -9.51 14.03
C LEU A 143 -6.06 -9.30 14.45
N ALA A 144 -6.77 -10.34 14.87
CA ALA A 144 -8.09 -10.18 15.48
C ALA A 144 -8.04 -9.31 16.75
N GLY A 145 -6.92 -9.34 17.49
CA GLY A 145 -6.64 -8.44 18.62
C GLY A 145 -6.46 -6.99 18.16
N VAL A 146 -5.67 -6.78 17.12
CA VAL A 146 -5.43 -5.45 16.51
C VAL A 146 -6.75 -4.82 16.07
N LYS A 147 -7.62 -5.56 15.38
CA LYS A 147 -8.95 -5.07 14.98
C LYS A 147 -9.79 -4.60 16.17
N ARG A 148 -9.70 -5.29 17.32
CA ARG A 148 -10.39 -4.87 18.56
C ARG A 148 -9.75 -3.60 19.14
N ILE A 149 -8.43 -3.49 19.13
CA ILE A 149 -7.72 -2.28 19.61
C ILE A 149 -8.16 -1.08 18.78
N ILE A 150 -8.13 -1.18 17.46
CA ILE A 150 -8.56 -0.14 16.53
C ILE A 150 -10.01 0.29 16.84
N SER A 151 -10.93 -0.69 16.98
CA SER A 151 -12.36 -0.42 17.20
C SER A 151 -12.68 0.17 18.58
N ARG A 152 -11.75 0.12 19.54
CA ARG A 152 -11.92 0.66 20.90
C ARG A 152 -11.27 2.02 21.10
N LYS A 153 -10.48 2.50 20.13
CA LYS A 153 -9.94 3.87 20.19
C LYS A 153 -11.08 4.87 19.96
N ASP A 154 -11.28 5.78 20.87
CA ASP A 154 -12.29 6.85 20.74
C ASP A 154 -11.96 7.80 19.60
N PHE A 155 -10.67 8.05 19.34
CA PHE A 155 -10.16 8.92 18.27
C PHE A 155 -8.89 8.33 17.63
N GLY A 156 -8.72 8.52 16.31
CA GLY A 156 -7.49 8.16 15.59
C GLY A 156 -7.31 6.65 15.41
N GLY A 157 -8.34 5.84 15.66
CA GLY A 157 -8.27 4.41 15.44
C GLY A 157 -7.90 4.05 13.99
N GLU A 158 -8.35 4.85 13.03
CA GLU A 158 -8.05 4.72 11.60
C GLU A 158 -6.58 4.98 11.23
N MET A 159 -5.82 5.63 12.11
CA MET A 159 -4.40 5.96 11.89
C MET A 159 -3.43 4.95 12.53
N THR A 160 -3.93 3.93 13.22
CA THR A 160 -3.10 2.98 13.99
C THR A 160 -2.03 2.31 13.13
N LEU A 161 -2.36 1.90 11.92
CA LEU A 161 -1.40 1.30 10.98
C LEU A 161 -0.36 2.33 10.51
N SER A 162 -0.79 3.54 10.16
CA SER A 162 0.10 4.63 9.75
C SER A 162 1.12 4.98 10.84
N GLU A 163 0.66 5.10 12.09
CA GLU A 163 1.52 5.38 13.24
C GLU A 163 2.61 4.32 13.42
N SER A 164 2.30 3.05 13.12
CA SER A 164 3.24 1.93 13.24
C SER A 164 4.21 1.83 12.07
N LEU A 165 3.77 2.16 10.85
CA LEU A 165 4.56 1.96 9.62
C LEU A 165 5.41 3.17 9.23
N PHE A 166 4.97 4.41 9.46
CA PHE A 166 5.72 5.63 9.09
C PHE A 166 7.17 5.66 9.62
N PRO A 167 7.48 5.19 10.85
CA PRO A 167 8.86 5.18 11.32
C PRO A 167 9.81 4.27 10.53
N VAL A 168 9.27 3.22 9.88
CA VAL A 168 10.05 2.16 9.24
C VAL A 168 10.00 2.19 7.71
N GLU A 169 8.97 2.80 7.13
CA GLU A 169 8.70 2.72 5.68
C GLU A 169 9.79 3.37 4.81
N LYS A 170 10.50 4.38 5.32
CA LYS A 170 11.56 5.12 4.59
C LYS A 170 12.72 4.25 4.11
N LYS A 171 12.88 3.06 4.66
CA LYS A 171 13.92 2.07 4.28
C LYS A 171 13.59 1.37 2.96
N TYR A 172 12.37 1.55 2.43
CA TYR A 172 11.86 0.82 1.27
C TYR A 172 11.51 1.75 0.11
N ASP A 173 11.60 1.25 -1.11
CA ASP A 173 11.10 1.93 -2.31
C ASP A 173 9.59 1.72 -2.46
N TYR A 174 9.11 0.53 -2.06
CA TYR A 174 7.70 0.14 -2.11
C TYR A 174 7.26 -0.51 -0.81
N VAL A 175 6.03 -0.19 -0.38
CA VAL A 175 5.30 -0.93 0.64
C VAL A 175 4.04 -1.50 -0.01
N ILE A 176 3.99 -2.81 -0.16
CA ILE A 176 2.83 -3.53 -0.71
C ILE A 176 2.04 -4.08 0.47
N VAL A 177 0.76 -3.75 0.54
CA VAL A 177 -0.11 -4.18 1.63
C VAL A 177 -1.16 -5.16 1.10
N ASP A 178 -1.06 -6.42 1.52
CA ASP A 178 -2.10 -7.42 1.27
C ASP A 178 -3.26 -7.23 2.22
N THR A 179 -4.50 -7.26 1.70
CA THR A 179 -5.69 -7.03 2.51
C THR A 179 -6.58 -8.26 2.60
N SER A 180 -7.22 -8.43 3.78
CA SER A 180 -8.28 -9.40 3.96
C SER A 180 -9.47 -9.14 3.02
N PRO A 181 -10.28 -10.15 2.69
CA PRO A 181 -11.56 -9.92 2.05
C PRO A 181 -12.52 -9.22 3.01
N GLY A 182 -13.29 -8.26 2.48
CA GLY A 182 -14.29 -7.54 3.28
C GLY A 182 -13.90 -6.10 3.59
N TRP A 183 -14.71 -5.49 4.44
CA TRP A 183 -14.59 -4.10 4.87
C TRP A 183 -14.54 -4.07 6.40
N ASP A 184 -13.36 -4.26 6.95
CA ASP A 184 -13.12 -4.32 8.39
C ASP A 184 -12.24 -3.14 8.87
N PRO A 185 -12.11 -2.93 10.20
CA PRO A 185 -11.31 -1.82 10.74
C PRO A 185 -9.87 -1.79 10.25
N LEU A 186 -9.24 -2.95 10.00
CA LEU A 186 -7.87 -3.00 9.52
C LEU A 186 -7.78 -2.64 8.03
N THR A 187 -8.74 -3.09 7.20
CA THR A 187 -8.84 -2.66 5.80
C THR A 187 -9.03 -1.13 5.70
N VAL A 188 -9.84 -0.54 6.57
CA VAL A 188 -9.99 0.93 6.64
C VAL A 188 -8.65 1.58 7.00
N ASN A 189 -7.93 1.07 8.01
CA ASN A 189 -6.59 1.55 8.37
C ASN A 189 -5.60 1.48 7.19
N VAL A 190 -5.61 0.39 6.42
CA VAL A 190 -4.78 0.27 5.21
C VAL A 190 -5.08 1.40 4.25
N LEU A 191 -6.36 1.70 3.98
CA LEU A 191 -6.75 2.75 3.03
C LEU A 191 -6.48 4.18 3.56
N PHE A 192 -6.33 4.36 4.87
CA PHE A 192 -5.82 5.62 5.45
C PHE A 192 -4.30 5.73 5.35
N TYR A 193 -3.58 4.62 5.30
CA TYR A 193 -2.13 4.58 5.22
C TYR A 193 -1.59 4.73 3.80
N VAL A 194 -2.18 3.99 2.82
CA VAL A 194 -1.65 3.94 1.45
C VAL A 194 -2.10 5.13 0.60
N THR A 195 -1.33 5.42 -0.44
CA THR A 195 -1.69 6.41 -1.47
C THR A 195 -2.26 5.79 -2.73
N GLU A 196 -1.98 4.49 -2.97
CA GLU A 196 -2.40 3.81 -4.19
C GLU A 196 -3.17 2.53 -3.90
N ILE A 197 -4.16 2.25 -4.72
CA ILE A 197 -4.90 0.99 -4.70
C ILE A 197 -4.66 0.23 -6.01
N LEU A 198 -4.30 -1.03 -5.89
CA LEU A 198 -4.31 -2.04 -6.94
C LEU A 198 -5.43 -3.03 -6.63
N THR A 199 -6.35 -3.21 -7.57
CA THR A 199 -7.53 -4.08 -7.37
C THR A 199 -7.49 -5.26 -8.32
N PRO A 200 -7.21 -6.49 -7.83
CA PRO A 200 -7.39 -7.71 -8.61
C PRO A 200 -8.89 -7.98 -8.82
N VAL A 201 -9.27 -8.27 -10.07
CA VAL A 201 -10.67 -8.51 -10.45
C VAL A 201 -10.77 -9.81 -11.22
N SER A 202 -11.27 -10.88 -10.59
CA SER A 202 -11.54 -12.12 -11.32
C SER A 202 -12.63 -11.88 -12.38
N LEU A 203 -12.42 -12.45 -13.57
CA LEU A 203 -13.33 -12.25 -14.71
C LEU A 203 -14.62 -13.06 -14.56
N GLU A 204 -15.36 -12.77 -13.48
CA GLU A 204 -16.66 -13.31 -13.13
C GLU A 204 -17.66 -12.18 -12.89
N VAL A 205 -18.94 -12.41 -13.23
CA VAL A 205 -20.00 -11.37 -13.12
C VAL A 205 -20.09 -10.79 -11.70
N MET A 206 -20.08 -11.66 -10.69
CA MET A 206 -20.20 -11.24 -9.29
C MET A 206 -19.03 -10.39 -8.82
N THR A 207 -17.87 -10.50 -9.45
CA THR A 207 -16.70 -9.70 -9.08
C THR A 207 -16.81 -8.27 -9.58
N LEU A 208 -17.41 -8.03 -10.76
CA LEU A 208 -17.68 -6.66 -11.23
C LEU A 208 -18.65 -5.92 -10.31
N HIS A 209 -19.67 -6.60 -9.79
CA HIS A 209 -20.57 -6.00 -8.80
C HIS A 209 -19.80 -5.63 -7.53
N GLY A 210 -18.96 -6.55 -7.01
CA GLY A 210 -18.10 -6.30 -5.85
C GLY A 210 -17.11 -5.14 -6.07
N LEU A 211 -16.59 -4.96 -7.29
CA LEU A 211 -15.75 -3.82 -7.64
C LEU A 211 -16.51 -2.49 -7.49
N LEU A 212 -17.73 -2.39 -8.01
CA LEU A 212 -18.52 -1.18 -7.91
C LEU A 212 -18.84 -0.80 -6.45
N GLU A 213 -19.20 -1.78 -5.61
CA GLU A 213 -19.43 -1.55 -4.18
C GLU A 213 -18.14 -1.13 -3.47
N PHE A 214 -17.02 -1.76 -3.77
CA PHE A 214 -15.72 -1.39 -3.24
C PHE A 214 -15.34 0.05 -3.59
N LEU A 215 -15.54 0.47 -4.84
CA LEU A 215 -15.24 1.84 -5.29
C LEU A 215 -16.09 2.89 -4.59
N LYS A 216 -17.36 2.60 -4.27
CA LYS A 216 -18.22 3.49 -3.47
C LYS A 216 -17.64 3.66 -2.06
N SER A 217 -17.17 2.58 -1.45
CA SER A 217 -16.55 2.61 -0.13
C SER A 217 -15.22 3.39 -0.14
N VAL A 218 -14.39 3.17 -1.15
CA VAL A 218 -13.14 3.93 -1.36
C VAL A 218 -13.42 5.42 -1.50
N ALA A 219 -14.44 5.81 -2.27
CA ALA A 219 -14.84 7.22 -2.43
C ALA A 219 -15.22 7.88 -1.08
N SER A 220 -15.70 7.11 -0.12
CA SER A 220 -15.95 7.63 1.24
C SER A 220 -14.68 7.88 2.02
N ILE A 221 -13.66 7.03 1.87
CA ILE A 221 -12.33 7.24 2.49
C ILE A 221 -11.60 8.42 1.85
N GLN A 222 -11.70 8.59 0.52
CA GLN A 222 -11.05 9.69 -0.21
C GLN A 222 -11.46 11.09 0.26
N LYS A 223 -12.59 11.23 0.96
CA LYS A 223 -12.98 12.49 1.59
C LYS A 223 -12.03 12.91 2.73
N TYR A 224 -11.35 11.95 3.33
CA TYR A 224 -10.43 12.12 4.47
C TYR A 224 -8.97 11.88 4.08
N ASN A 225 -8.68 10.89 3.24
CA ASN A 225 -7.38 10.64 2.63
C ASN A 225 -7.41 11.07 1.16
N THR A 226 -7.10 12.33 0.89
CA THR A 226 -7.17 12.93 -0.46
C THR A 226 -6.07 12.45 -1.40
N GLU A 227 -5.01 11.83 -0.87
CA GLU A 227 -3.91 11.26 -1.67
C GLU A 227 -4.25 9.85 -2.19
N LEU A 228 -5.23 9.19 -1.58
CA LEU A 228 -5.63 7.84 -1.96
C LEU A 228 -6.23 7.81 -3.37
N ALA A 229 -5.68 7.00 -4.26
CA ALA A 229 -6.19 6.85 -5.61
C ALA A 229 -6.21 5.38 -6.07
N LEU A 230 -7.28 4.98 -6.74
CA LEU A 230 -7.26 3.75 -7.53
C LEU A 230 -6.32 3.96 -8.73
N ARG A 231 -5.25 3.19 -8.80
CA ARG A 231 -4.24 3.30 -9.88
C ARG A 231 -4.28 2.12 -10.84
N TYR A 232 -4.61 0.91 -10.33
CA TYR A 232 -4.50 -0.31 -11.11
C TYR A 232 -5.72 -1.21 -10.92
N ILE A 233 -6.28 -1.67 -12.03
CA ILE A 233 -7.26 -2.76 -12.07
C ILE A 233 -6.59 -3.91 -12.80
N VAL A 234 -6.39 -5.02 -12.12
CA VAL A 234 -5.71 -6.20 -12.65
C VAL A 234 -6.73 -7.30 -12.88
N PRO A 235 -7.16 -7.56 -14.14
CA PRO A 235 -8.00 -8.72 -14.42
C PRO A 235 -7.24 -10.00 -14.08
N THR A 236 -7.84 -10.88 -13.30
CA THR A 236 -7.25 -12.15 -12.89
C THR A 236 -8.03 -13.34 -13.41
N PHE A 237 -7.36 -14.49 -13.46
CA PHE A 237 -7.94 -15.76 -13.90
C PHE A 237 -8.52 -15.71 -15.33
N LEU A 238 -7.87 -14.96 -16.23
CA LEU A 238 -8.30 -14.95 -17.63
C LEU A 238 -8.16 -16.37 -18.23
N ASP A 239 -9.29 -16.93 -18.63
CA ASP A 239 -9.35 -18.14 -19.43
C ASP A 239 -10.05 -17.85 -20.76
N LEU A 240 -9.27 -17.83 -21.85
CA LEU A 240 -9.79 -17.52 -23.19
C LEU A 240 -10.76 -18.59 -23.75
N ARG A 241 -10.80 -19.78 -23.14
CA ARG A 241 -11.78 -20.83 -23.47
C ARG A 241 -13.19 -20.46 -22.99
N ILE A 242 -13.28 -19.53 -22.03
CA ILE A 242 -14.54 -19.08 -21.43
C ILE A 242 -14.94 -17.76 -22.08
N LYS A 243 -15.94 -17.81 -22.99
CA LYS A 243 -16.46 -16.63 -23.70
C LYS A 243 -16.85 -15.47 -22.75
N GLN A 244 -17.38 -15.81 -21.59
CA GLN A 244 -17.78 -14.83 -20.58
C GLN A 244 -16.60 -14.00 -20.05
N SER A 245 -15.43 -14.62 -19.81
CA SER A 245 -14.19 -13.95 -19.35
C SER A 245 -13.75 -12.89 -20.36
N GLY A 246 -13.76 -13.22 -21.66
CA GLY A 246 -13.47 -12.25 -22.72
C GLY A 246 -14.44 -11.06 -22.75
N ASN A 247 -15.76 -11.34 -22.64
CA ASN A 247 -16.76 -10.28 -22.62
C ASN A 247 -16.62 -9.34 -21.41
N LEU A 248 -16.24 -9.87 -20.25
CA LEU A 248 -16.02 -9.07 -19.05
C LEU A 248 -14.74 -8.24 -19.16
N LEU A 249 -13.70 -8.79 -19.74
CA LEU A 249 -12.46 -8.04 -20.01
C LEU A 249 -12.72 -6.86 -20.94
N GLU A 250 -13.51 -7.04 -22.00
CA GLU A 250 -13.89 -5.93 -22.91
C GLU A 250 -14.74 -4.86 -22.20
N LYS A 251 -15.62 -5.25 -21.27
CA LYS A 251 -16.34 -4.28 -20.43
C LYS A 251 -15.41 -3.48 -19.53
N LEU A 252 -14.44 -4.14 -18.89
CA LEU A 252 -13.43 -3.46 -18.06
C LEU A 252 -12.60 -2.49 -18.90
N LYS A 253 -12.17 -2.87 -20.11
CA LYS A 253 -11.46 -1.99 -21.04
C LYS A 253 -12.24 -0.74 -21.38
N LYS A 254 -13.55 -0.87 -21.65
CA LYS A 254 -14.40 0.28 -21.98
C LYS A 254 -14.59 1.24 -20.80
N LEU A 255 -14.70 0.72 -19.57
CA LEU A 255 -14.99 1.52 -18.39
C LEU A 255 -13.74 2.10 -17.71
N TYR A 256 -12.61 1.40 -17.77
CA TYR A 256 -11.43 1.69 -16.97
C TYR A 256 -10.11 1.64 -17.78
N ALA A 257 -10.13 2.03 -19.06
CA ALA A 257 -9.00 1.91 -19.98
C ALA A 257 -7.66 2.40 -19.39
N ASN A 258 -7.67 3.55 -18.71
CA ASN A 258 -6.46 4.17 -18.16
C ASN A 258 -5.91 3.48 -16.90
N LEU A 259 -6.75 2.68 -16.21
CA LEU A 259 -6.40 1.99 -14.97
C LEU A 259 -6.17 0.50 -15.19
N LEU A 260 -6.58 -0.01 -16.36
CA LEU A 260 -6.55 -1.44 -16.63
C LEU A 260 -5.12 -1.89 -16.93
N CYS A 261 -4.69 -2.93 -16.23
CA CYS A 261 -3.45 -3.66 -16.49
C CYS A 261 -3.69 -4.81 -17.47
N ASN A 262 -2.60 -5.36 -18.01
CA ASN A 262 -2.66 -6.63 -18.70
C ASN A 262 -3.20 -7.73 -17.77
N PRO A 263 -4.03 -8.65 -18.27
CA PRO A 263 -4.64 -9.67 -17.42
C PRO A 263 -3.63 -10.73 -16.98
N ILE A 264 -3.79 -11.20 -15.75
CA ILE A 264 -3.13 -12.42 -15.26
C ILE A 264 -3.97 -13.62 -15.70
N ARG A 265 -3.40 -14.44 -16.57
CA ARG A 265 -4.06 -15.65 -17.08
C ARG A 265 -4.22 -16.71 -15.99
N TYR A 266 -5.26 -17.51 -16.10
CA TYR A 266 -5.38 -18.72 -15.29
C TYR A 266 -4.14 -19.60 -15.51
N ASN A 267 -3.42 -19.93 -14.44
CA ASN A 267 -2.18 -20.69 -14.51
C ASN A 267 -2.03 -21.58 -13.27
N VAL A 268 -1.97 -22.89 -13.51
CA VAL A 268 -1.85 -23.90 -12.45
C VAL A 268 -0.56 -23.72 -11.63
N ARG A 269 0.53 -23.25 -12.28
CA ARG A 269 1.80 -23.00 -11.59
C ARG A 269 1.69 -21.95 -10.47
N LEU A 270 0.82 -20.94 -10.66
CA LEU A 270 0.54 -19.95 -9.61
C LEU A 270 -0.15 -20.56 -8.37
N SER A 271 -0.94 -21.63 -8.55
CA SER A 271 -1.58 -22.34 -7.44
C SER A 271 -0.68 -23.41 -6.81
N GLU A 272 0.30 -23.93 -7.54
CA GLU A 272 1.24 -24.93 -7.04
C GLU A 272 2.41 -24.29 -6.26
N ALA A 273 2.94 -23.16 -6.70
CA ALA A 273 4.11 -22.49 -6.14
C ALA A 273 4.04 -22.29 -4.59
N PRO A 274 2.89 -21.88 -4.00
CA PRO A 274 2.78 -21.75 -2.55
C PRO A 274 3.04 -23.03 -1.75
N ALA A 275 2.74 -24.20 -2.30
CA ALA A 275 3.00 -25.48 -1.64
C ALA A 275 4.50 -25.74 -1.44
N PHE A 276 5.35 -25.08 -2.22
CA PHE A 276 6.81 -25.15 -2.14
C PHE A 276 7.42 -23.92 -1.43
N GLY A 277 6.60 -22.99 -0.96
CA GLY A 277 7.08 -21.74 -0.37
C GLY A 277 7.84 -20.86 -1.36
N GLN A 278 7.47 -20.90 -2.63
CA GLN A 278 8.15 -20.23 -3.74
C GLN A 278 7.23 -19.23 -4.45
N THR A 279 7.83 -18.15 -4.93
CA THR A 279 7.17 -17.22 -5.85
C THR A 279 7.06 -17.85 -7.25
N ILE A 280 6.26 -17.25 -8.12
CA ILE A 280 6.15 -17.75 -9.50
C ILE A 280 7.49 -17.65 -10.26
N TYR A 281 8.32 -16.67 -9.92
CA TYR A 281 9.62 -16.46 -10.56
C TYR A 281 10.63 -17.55 -10.19
N GLU A 282 10.53 -18.09 -8.97
CA GLU A 282 11.37 -19.19 -8.48
C GLU A 282 10.85 -20.55 -8.96
N PHE A 283 9.54 -20.76 -8.85
CA PHE A 283 8.92 -22.07 -9.14
C PHE A 283 8.81 -22.36 -10.63
N ALA A 284 8.41 -21.39 -11.43
CA ALA A 284 8.18 -21.56 -12.87
C ALA A 284 8.49 -20.27 -13.65
N PRO A 285 9.78 -19.84 -13.75
CA PRO A 285 10.18 -18.56 -14.32
C PRO A 285 9.76 -18.38 -15.78
N GLY A 286 9.71 -19.45 -16.57
CA GLY A 286 9.28 -19.47 -17.98
C GLY A 286 7.76 -19.60 -18.17
N SER A 287 6.96 -19.66 -17.12
CA SER A 287 5.51 -19.80 -17.23
C SER A 287 4.83 -18.51 -17.69
N HIS A 288 3.64 -18.65 -18.28
CA HIS A 288 2.81 -17.49 -18.60
C HIS A 288 2.48 -16.64 -17.35
N GLY A 289 2.32 -17.29 -16.16
CA GLY A 289 2.08 -16.57 -14.91
C GLY A 289 3.24 -15.67 -14.51
N ALA A 290 4.48 -16.14 -14.66
CA ALA A 290 5.66 -15.31 -14.41
C ALA A 290 5.74 -14.12 -15.40
N GLY A 291 5.48 -14.37 -16.69
CA GLY A 291 5.43 -13.32 -17.70
C GLY A 291 4.35 -12.27 -17.42
N ASP A 292 3.14 -12.70 -17.05
CA ASP A 292 2.03 -11.80 -16.75
C ASP A 292 2.35 -10.90 -15.53
N TYR A 293 2.98 -11.44 -14.49
CA TYR A 293 3.41 -10.65 -13.35
C TYR A 293 4.60 -9.74 -13.65
N ARG A 294 5.55 -10.12 -14.54
CA ARG A 294 6.59 -9.18 -15.01
C ARG A 294 5.97 -7.96 -15.69
N GLU A 295 4.96 -8.15 -16.55
CA GLU A 295 4.24 -7.03 -17.17
C GLU A 295 3.51 -6.15 -16.15
N LEU A 296 2.94 -6.74 -15.09
CA LEU A 296 2.36 -5.97 -14.00
C LEU A 296 3.42 -5.14 -13.26
N VAL A 297 4.59 -5.72 -12.99
CA VAL A 297 5.72 -5.02 -12.35
C VAL A 297 6.18 -3.84 -13.21
N LYS A 298 6.37 -4.01 -14.52
CA LYS A 298 6.69 -2.93 -15.44
C LYS A 298 5.69 -1.80 -15.37
N LYS A 299 4.40 -2.11 -15.40
CA LYS A 299 3.31 -1.13 -15.31
C LYS A 299 3.31 -0.38 -13.97
N VAL A 300 3.53 -1.08 -12.85
CA VAL A 300 3.57 -0.48 -11.51
C VAL A 300 4.82 0.37 -11.34
N ALA A 301 5.98 -0.11 -11.77
CA ALA A 301 7.24 0.62 -11.70
C ALA A 301 7.30 1.81 -12.69
N GLY A 302 6.47 1.80 -13.73
CA GLY A 302 6.51 2.80 -14.79
C GLY A 302 7.78 2.68 -15.66
N ASN A 303 8.31 1.46 -15.81
CA ASN A 303 9.53 1.18 -16.57
C ASN A 303 9.35 -0.10 -17.41
N ASP A 304 9.18 0.08 -18.70
CA ASP A 304 8.96 -1.02 -19.65
C ASP A 304 10.23 -1.84 -19.95
N HIS A 305 11.43 -1.32 -19.61
CA HIS A 305 12.71 -1.99 -19.87
C HIS A 305 13.14 -2.97 -18.76
N LEU A 306 12.37 -3.09 -17.68
CA LEU A 306 12.63 -4.08 -16.63
C LEU A 306 12.57 -5.50 -17.24
N PHE A 307 13.48 -6.37 -16.81
CA PHE A 307 13.56 -7.78 -17.23
C PHE A 307 13.95 -8.03 -18.71
N GLU A 308 14.53 -7.06 -19.40
CA GLU A 308 15.03 -7.28 -20.77
C GLU A 308 16.24 -8.23 -20.85
N ASN A 309 16.93 -8.42 -19.73
CA ASN A 309 18.12 -9.26 -19.64
C ASN A 309 17.90 -10.56 -18.82
N ASP A 310 16.64 -10.89 -18.49
CA ASP A 310 16.26 -12.10 -17.71
C ASP A 310 15.95 -13.31 -18.60
#